data_055667a604aaeb47bf30d25a2c5fa868
#
_entry.id   055667a604aaeb47bf30d25a2c5fa868
#
_cell.length_a   1.000
_cell.length_b   1.000
_cell.length_c   1.000
_cell.angle_alpha   90.00
_cell.angle_beta   90.00
_cell.angle_gamma   90.00
#
_symmetry.space_group_name_H-M   'P 1'
#
loop_
_entity.id
_entity.type
_entity.pdbx_description
1 polymer ?
#
loop_
_entity_poly.entity_id
_entity_poly.type
_entity_poly.pdbx_seq_one_letter_code
_entity_poly.pdbx_strand_id
1 'polypeptide(L)'
;MLSRIYADYTASITELKRNPQALINDAKGEPIALLNHNRPTAYIVPAETYEWLMELTEDLELSQIIEKRKAEKDSAIEVHIDEL
;
A
#
# COMPACT_ATOMS: atom_id res chain seq x y z
N MET A 1 7.08 -3.76 21.47
CA MET A 1 7.00 -4.78 20.49
C MET A 1 7.68 -4.38 19.22
N LEU A 2 8.39 -5.28 18.59
CA LEU A 2 9.09 -4.94 17.36
C LEU A 2 8.20 -5.15 16.16
N SER A 3 8.26 -4.21 15.22
CA SER A 3 7.50 -4.34 14.00
C SER A 3 8.41 -4.00 12.85
N ARG A 4 8.35 -4.80 11.80
CA ARG A 4 9.18 -4.54 10.65
C ARG A 4 8.45 -3.59 9.71
N ILE A 5 9.18 -2.63 9.18
CA ILE A 5 8.62 -1.67 8.26
C ILE A 5 9.29 -1.80 6.91
N TYR A 6 8.52 -1.89 5.86
CA TYR A 6 9.05 -2.05 4.52
C TYR A 6 9.01 -0.74 3.74
N ALA A 7 9.41 0.32 4.36
CA ALA A 7 9.45 1.61 3.72
C ALA A 7 10.52 2.47 4.38
N ASP A 8 11.06 3.40 3.63
CA ASP A 8 12.07 4.29 4.16
C ASP A 8 11.46 5.47 4.89
N TYR A 9 10.17 5.72 4.68
CA TYR A 9 9.50 6.84 5.31
C TYR A 9 8.31 6.37 6.12
N THR A 10 8.03 7.07 7.19
CA THR A 10 6.86 6.77 8.00
C THR A 10 6.09 8.05 8.23
N ALA A 11 4.82 7.92 8.49
CA ALA A 11 3.98 9.05 8.83
C ALA A 11 2.85 8.55 9.71
N SER A 12 2.29 9.43 10.50
CA SER A 12 1.16 9.06 11.33
C SER A 12 -0.11 9.30 10.55
N ILE A 13 -1.19 8.71 11.03
CA ILE A 13 -2.49 8.93 10.42
C ILE A 13 -2.85 10.41 10.50
N THR A 14 -2.48 11.05 11.59
CA THR A 14 -2.78 12.47 11.77
C THR A 14 -2.06 13.30 10.71
N GLU A 15 -0.82 12.98 10.44
CA GLU A 15 -0.09 13.70 9.41
C GLU A 15 -0.72 13.50 8.05
N LEU A 16 -1.18 12.29 7.79
CA LEU A 16 -1.82 12.02 6.51
C LEU A 16 -3.09 12.84 6.38
N LYS A 17 -3.90 12.91 7.42
CA LYS A 17 -5.13 13.66 7.35
C LYS A 17 -4.87 15.14 7.15
N ARG A 18 -3.77 15.62 7.68
CA ARG A 18 -3.49 17.03 7.60
C ARG A 18 -3.14 17.47 6.18
N ASN A 19 -2.29 16.74 5.51
CA ASN A 19 -1.90 17.14 4.17
C ASN A 19 -1.36 15.94 3.39
N PRO A 20 -2.26 15.12 2.86
CA PRO A 20 -1.83 13.91 2.17
C PRO A 20 -0.95 14.18 0.96
N GLN A 21 -1.24 15.24 0.22
CA GLN A 21 -0.47 15.50 -0.98
C GLN A 21 0.98 15.85 -0.66
N ALA A 22 1.19 16.56 0.43
CA ALA A 22 2.55 16.91 0.81
C ALA A 22 3.35 15.67 1.17
N LEU A 23 2.72 14.72 1.84
CA LEU A 23 3.41 13.50 2.21
C LEU A 23 3.83 12.73 0.95
N ILE A 24 2.94 12.62 0.00
CA ILE A 24 3.23 11.90 -1.22
C ILE A 24 4.35 12.58 -1.99
N ASN A 25 4.29 13.90 -2.05
CA ASN A 25 5.33 14.64 -2.77
C ASN A 25 6.69 14.53 -2.09
N ASP A 26 6.69 14.55 -0.77
CA ASP A 26 7.95 14.49 -0.05
C ASP A 26 8.61 13.12 -0.17
N ALA A 27 7.84 12.09 -0.35
CA ALA A 27 8.39 10.75 -0.45
C ALA A 27 9.05 10.48 -1.79
N LYS A 28 8.76 11.33 -2.78
CA LYS A 28 9.43 11.22 -4.08
C LYS A 28 9.37 9.82 -4.68
N GLY A 29 8.22 9.26 -4.67
CA GLY A 29 8.01 7.95 -5.27
C GLY A 29 8.19 6.79 -4.33
N GLU A 30 8.67 7.03 -3.13
CA GLU A 30 8.89 5.95 -2.18
C GLU A 30 7.63 5.65 -1.39
N PRO A 31 7.44 4.41 -0.97
CA PRO A 31 6.31 4.09 -0.12
C PRO A 31 6.44 4.73 1.24
N ILE A 32 5.31 5.01 1.85
CA ILE A 32 5.27 5.58 3.19
C ILE A 32 4.49 4.62 4.07
N ALA A 33 5.07 4.22 5.17
CA ALA A 33 4.37 3.36 6.13
C ALA A 33 3.53 4.24 7.04
N LEU A 34 2.24 3.94 7.15
CA LEU A 34 1.37 4.68 8.03
C LEU A 34 1.32 3.98 9.36
N LEU A 35 1.66 4.70 10.38
CA LEU A 35 1.74 4.13 11.72
C LEU A 35 0.55 4.57 12.56
N ASN A 36 0.06 3.65 13.36
CA ASN A 36 -0.97 3.93 14.33
C ASN A 36 -0.49 3.31 15.61
N HIS A 37 -0.23 4.13 16.62
CA HIS A 37 0.33 3.68 17.89
C HIS A 37 1.65 2.96 17.63
N ASN A 38 2.46 3.54 16.78
CA ASN A 38 3.79 3.04 16.46
C ASN A 38 3.79 1.69 15.77
N ARG A 39 2.69 1.32 15.16
CA ARG A 39 2.62 0.05 14.43
C ARG A 39 2.16 0.34 13.01
N PRO A 40 2.75 -0.30 12.03
CA PRO A 40 2.33 -0.06 10.66
C PRO A 40 0.95 -0.65 10.43
N THR A 41 0.02 0.17 9.98
CA THR A 41 -1.32 -0.27 9.69
C THR A 41 -1.61 -0.25 8.21
N ALA A 42 -0.85 0.50 7.45
CA ALA A 42 -1.06 0.59 6.01
C ALA A 42 0.18 1.18 5.37
N TYR A 43 0.23 1.11 4.06
CA TYR A 43 1.30 1.74 3.32
C TYR A 43 0.67 2.58 2.23
N ILE A 44 1.26 3.74 1.97
CA ILE A 44 0.81 4.56 0.87
C ILE A 44 1.89 4.44 -0.18
N VAL A 45 1.50 4.02 -1.37
CA VAL A 45 2.46 3.84 -2.46
C VAL A 45 2.00 4.75 -3.59
N PRO A 46 2.87 5.64 -4.06
CA PRO A 46 2.49 6.50 -5.18
C PRO A 46 2.06 5.66 -6.37
N ALA A 47 1.11 6.17 -7.13
CA ALA A 47 0.53 5.40 -8.22
C ALA A 47 1.56 4.87 -9.20
N GLU A 48 2.52 5.70 -9.57
CA GLU A 48 3.53 5.26 -10.50
C GLU A 48 4.33 4.10 -9.95
N THR A 49 4.68 4.17 -8.69
CA THR A 49 5.48 3.13 -8.07
C THR A 49 4.68 1.84 -7.95
N TYR A 50 3.43 1.97 -7.61
CA TYR A 50 2.58 0.80 -7.48
C TYR A 50 2.41 0.11 -8.83
N GLU A 51 2.18 0.91 -9.87
CA GLU A 51 1.99 0.36 -11.21
C GLU A 51 3.26 -0.34 -11.68
N TRP A 52 4.41 0.25 -11.39
CA TRP A 52 5.67 -0.36 -11.75
C TRP A 52 5.86 -1.69 -11.03
N LEU A 53 5.51 -1.74 -9.75
CA LEU A 53 5.62 -2.98 -8.99
C LEU A 53 4.71 -4.04 -9.56
N MET A 54 3.49 -3.66 -9.93
CA MET A 54 2.57 -4.63 -10.47
C MET A 54 3.03 -5.16 -11.82
N GLU A 55 3.66 -4.34 -12.61
CA GLU A 55 4.18 -4.78 -13.87
C GLU A 55 5.31 -5.80 -13.66
N LEU A 56 6.14 -5.57 -12.66
CA LEU A 56 7.18 -6.52 -12.37
C LEU A 56 6.62 -7.87 -11.97
N THR A 57 5.55 -7.85 -11.21
CA THR A 57 5.00 -9.10 -10.71
C THR A 57 4.25 -9.86 -11.78
N GLU A 58 3.79 -9.19 -12.81
CA GLU A 58 3.05 -9.87 -13.83
C GLU A 58 3.89 -10.89 -14.57
N ASP A 59 5.17 -10.66 -14.62
CA ASP A 59 6.03 -11.58 -15.32
C ASP A 59 6.49 -12.72 -14.45
N LEU A 60 6.01 -12.80 -13.21
CA LEU A 60 6.42 -13.87 -12.35
C LEU A 60 5.25 -14.77 -12.10
N GLU A 61 5.43 -15.78 -11.32
CA GLU A 61 4.33 -16.60 -11.01
C GLU A 61 3.37 -15.93 -10.15
N LEU A 62 3.60 -14.75 -9.74
CA LEU A 62 2.69 -14.04 -8.87
C LEU A 62 1.31 -13.94 -9.47
N SER A 63 1.19 -14.08 -10.76
CA SER A 63 -0.12 -14.05 -11.36
C SER A 63 -0.99 -15.15 -10.78
N GLN A 64 -0.43 -16.28 -10.45
CA GLN A 64 -1.22 -17.34 -9.87
C GLN A 64 -1.65 -17.00 -8.47
N ILE A 65 -0.79 -16.34 -7.74
CA ILE A 65 -1.13 -15.93 -6.39
C ILE A 65 -2.22 -14.89 -6.43
N ILE A 66 -2.16 -14.00 -7.37
CA ILE A 66 -3.16 -12.97 -7.50
C ILE A 66 -4.51 -13.56 -7.84
N GLU A 67 -4.56 -14.51 -8.71
CA GLU A 67 -5.79 -15.14 -9.05
C GLU A 67 -6.40 -15.86 -7.85
N LYS A 68 -5.56 -16.46 -7.06
CA LYS A 68 -6.04 -17.13 -5.90
C LYS A 68 -6.65 -16.15 -4.95
N ARG A 69 -6.01 -15.01 -4.73
CA ARG A 69 -6.56 -14.02 -3.85
C ARG A 69 -7.82 -13.41 -4.40
N LYS A 70 -7.89 -13.32 -5.72
CA LYS A 70 -9.06 -12.76 -6.31
C LYS A 70 -10.25 -13.65 -6.04
N ALA A 71 -10.07 -14.95 -6.11
CA ALA A 71 -11.16 -15.85 -5.83
C ALA A 71 -11.62 -15.71 -4.39
N GLU A 72 -10.68 -15.53 -3.48
CA GLU A 72 -11.05 -15.36 -2.10
C GLU A 72 -11.78 -14.05 -1.89
N LYS A 73 -11.35 -13.01 -2.64
CA LYS A 73 -11.98 -11.78 -2.46
C LYS A 73 -13.36 -11.79 -3.00
N ASP A 74 -13.61 -12.44 -4.06
CA ASP A 74 -14.93 -12.48 -4.60
C ASP A 74 -15.90 -13.00 -3.59
N SER A 75 -15.46 -13.90 -2.77
CA SER A 75 -16.39 -14.36 -1.79
C SER A 75 -16.41 -13.38 -0.66
N ALA A 76 -15.41 -12.61 -0.56
CA ALA A 76 -15.41 -11.69 0.52
C ALA A 76 -16.03 -10.44 0.09
N ILE A 77 -15.87 -9.85 -0.68
CA ILE A 77 -16.38 -8.69 -1.04
C ILE A 77 -15.83 -7.79 -1.81
N GLU A 78 -15.39 -7.73 -2.32
CA GLU A 78 -14.89 -6.96 -3.13
C GLU A 78 -15.27 -5.71 -3.14
N VAL A 79 -15.78 -5.37 -2.74
CA VAL A 79 -16.21 -4.28 -2.71
C VAL A 79 -15.50 -3.14 -2.55
N HIS A 80 -15.02 -2.94 -1.68
CA HIS A 80 -14.45 -1.82 -1.37
C HIS A 80 -13.57 -1.34 -2.38
N ILE A 81 -13.20 -2.02 -3.17
CA ILE A 81 -12.30 -1.59 -4.07
C ILE A 81 -12.88 -0.55 -4.86
N ASP A 82 -14.08 -0.63 -5.16
CA ASP A 82 -14.66 0.35 -5.96
C ASP A 82 -14.79 1.61 -5.32
N GLU A 83 -14.77 1.65 -4.06
CA GLU A 83 -14.95 2.84 -3.44
C GLU A 83 -13.74 3.59 -3.35
N LEU A 84 -12.68 3.17 -3.78
CA LEU A 84 -11.50 3.97 -3.75
C LEU A 84 -11.46 4.95 -4.89
#